data_292c6cec8a7421f4cca57c3238157033
#
_entry.id   292c6cec8a7421f4cca57c3238157033
#
_cell.length_a   1.000
_cell.length_b   1.000
_cell.length_c   1.000
_cell.angle_alpha   90.00
_cell.angle_beta   90.00
_cell.angle_gamma   90.00
#
_symmetry.space_group_name_H-M   'P 1'
#
loop_
_entity.id
_entity.type
_entity.pdbx_description
1 polymer ?
#
loop_
_entity_poly.entity_id
_entity_poly.type
_entity_poly.pdbx_seq_one_letter_code
_entity_poly.pdbx_strand_id
1 'polypeptide(L)'
;MSLKRKLTLIISILLPITGCFAQDYNSLYKEGQKFHKNYLFDKAIAIYNNLIEKDIDSTFKVSVQKELILSENGKSMLQYAANVEPIEQKITPFNHFFLKYPGFEDKEWIQTPANLLGTDSAVTLYNYMHFPKEATMLAYSAPDTSGVWNIYTITKLTDTTWSAPAILNENITTSGNEVFPYLSADNKRLYFSSNGHSGMGGYDLFYCNWDEELNDWDTPHNLGFPYSSVENDYLYYNTPDGIFTIFASDRITQKESEVTIFSVLYDATPIKQSVEQDKAYGISLLKTQKEKAKESGTSNKKTDSEYAKTSNKIRELRNMLKSADEKLQTRREEYALMTDSIAKIKVAEQITAAELANLEIEAQINAANARLQEIEMQFLADGIILDELPQESPVQSVSITDYELDFADNTLGQAPVLNVMEPEPEVDLNFKILPTAVMASLDDIPKGLVYQVQLCVLSKPATLKALKGMSPVFERKSATGKYTYTAGVFYKYQDVLKALYRIRKNGFPGALINAYIDGEYTLVKKAMALEKEGKYNSSYRVLIGGYDVLPPVALTAIKSVTSKDLAKTTVNGVTEYIIGPFGKKEEAEKLVNALEAENIKGVRIETVTKK
;
A
#
# COMPACT_ATOMS: atom_id res chain seq x y z
N MET A 1 27.01 -54.97 81.49
CA MET A 1 27.82 -53.95 80.91
C MET A 1 27.50 -53.89 79.42
N SER A 2 26.83 -52.82 79.02
CA SER A 2 26.19 -52.65 77.73
C SER A 2 27.05 -51.89 76.79
N LEU A 3 27.33 -52.49 75.65
CA LEU A 3 28.09 -51.81 74.53
C LEU A 3 27.05 -51.27 73.51
N LYS A 4 26.77 -50.00 73.59
CA LYS A 4 25.93 -49.31 72.59
C LYS A 4 26.71 -49.11 71.30
N ARG A 5 26.38 -49.86 70.24
CA ARG A 5 26.81 -49.61 68.89
C ARG A 5 26.01 -48.42 68.32
N LYS A 6 26.69 -47.33 68.06
CA LYS A 6 26.15 -46.24 67.23
C LYS A 6 26.19 -46.66 65.76
N LEU A 7 25.04 -46.87 65.18
CA LEU A 7 24.87 -47.06 63.74
C LEU A 7 24.75 -45.67 63.10
N THR A 8 25.81 -45.22 62.43
CA THR A 8 25.79 -43.98 61.67
C THR A 8 25.19 -44.30 60.31
N LEU A 9 23.95 -43.88 60.10
CA LEU A 9 23.27 -43.98 58.80
C LEU A 9 23.81 -42.89 57.89
N ILE A 10 24.66 -43.24 56.92
CA ILE A 10 25.08 -42.36 55.83
C ILE A 10 23.94 -42.38 54.83
N ILE A 11 23.05 -41.38 54.89
CA ILE A 11 22.10 -41.10 53.83
C ILE A 11 22.90 -40.37 52.73
N SER A 12 23.37 -41.10 51.74
CA SER A 12 23.81 -40.52 50.48
C SER A 12 22.60 -39.98 49.74
N ILE A 13 22.39 -38.69 49.87
CA ILE A 13 21.47 -37.96 49.01
C ILE A 13 22.11 -37.97 47.60
N LEU A 14 21.67 -38.93 46.78
CA LEU A 14 21.81 -38.84 45.34
C LEU A 14 20.88 -37.71 44.90
N LEU A 15 21.37 -36.49 44.87
CA LEU A 15 20.79 -35.44 44.04
C LEU A 15 20.93 -35.90 42.58
N PRO A 16 19.85 -36.08 41.85
CA PRO A 16 19.99 -36.21 40.42
C PRO A 16 20.56 -34.89 39.93
N ILE A 17 21.79 -34.92 39.46
CA ILE A 17 22.36 -33.87 38.60
C ILE A 17 21.60 -33.99 37.26
N THR A 18 20.34 -33.64 37.26
CA THR A 18 19.67 -33.15 36.08
C THR A 18 20.25 -31.74 35.92
N GLY A 19 21.45 -31.65 35.37
CA GLY A 19 21.90 -30.45 34.70
C GLY A 19 20.89 -30.20 33.59
N CYS A 20 19.79 -29.56 33.94
CA CYS A 20 18.93 -28.91 33.01
C CYS A 20 19.82 -27.83 32.38
N PHE A 21 20.47 -28.17 31.27
CA PHE A 21 20.86 -27.17 30.31
C PHE A 21 19.52 -26.60 29.83
N ALA A 22 18.97 -25.66 30.61
CA ALA A 22 17.96 -24.75 30.12
C ALA A 22 18.63 -24.08 28.93
N GLN A 23 18.36 -24.59 27.76
CA GLN A 23 18.84 -24.01 26.53
C GLN A 23 18.38 -22.57 26.58
N ASP A 24 19.30 -21.61 26.59
CA ASP A 24 18.96 -20.19 26.68
C ASP A 24 18.34 -19.78 25.34
N TYR A 25 17.02 -19.96 25.23
CA TYR A 25 16.24 -19.61 24.04
C TYR A 25 16.37 -18.13 23.69
N ASN A 26 16.59 -17.27 24.68
CA ASN A 26 16.87 -15.85 24.44
C ASN A 26 18.22 -15.63 23.74
N SER A 27 19.24 -16.43 24.08
CA SER A 27 20.53 -16.36 23.41
C SER A 27 20.42 -16.81 21.95
N LEU A 28 19.71 -17.91 21.68
CA LEU A 28 19.43 -18.35 20.31
C LEU A 28 18.61 -17.32 19.52
N TYR A 29 17.61 -16.71 20.13
CA TYR A 29 16.82 -15.65 19.51
C TYR A 29 17.68 -14.45 19.11
N LYS A 30 18.53 -13.97 20.01
CA LYS A 30 19.50 -12.91 19.71
C LYS A 30 20.51 -13.29 18.62
N GLU A 31 20.92 -14.55 18.58
CA GLU A 31 21.79 -15.07 17.51
C GLU A 31 21.04 -15.03 16.16
N GLY A 32 19.77 -15.45 16.13
CA GLY A 32 18.90 -15.33 14.96
C GLY A 32 18.78 -13.89 14.47
N GLN A 33 18.51 -12.94 15.39
CA GLN A 33 18.49 -11.51 15.08
C GLN A 33 19.82 -10.99 14.53
N LYS A 34 20.95 -11.45 15.07
CA LYS A 34 22.27 -11.10 14.55
C LYS A 34 22.48 -11.61 13.12
N PHE A 35 22.04 -12.83 12.80
CA PHE A 35 22.12 -13.34 11.43
C PHE A 35 21.20 -12.55 10.50
N HIS A 36 19.97 -12.25 10.93
CA HIS A 36 19.03 -11.42 10.18
C HIS A 36 19.64 -10.04 9.84
N LYS A 37 20.16 -9.32 10.82
CA LYS A 37 20.83 -8.02 10.64
C LYS A 37 22.05 -8.05 9.71
N ASN A 38 22.66 -9.21 9.54
CA ASN A 38 23.74 -9.42 8.59
C ASN A 38 23.29 -10.04 7.27
N TYR A 39 21.98 -10.04 6.99
CA TYR A 39 21.34 -10.61 5.77
C TYR A 39 21.60 -12.11 5.58
N LEU A 40 22.03 -12.82 6.62
CA LEU A 40 22.25 -14.28 6.61
C LEU A 40 20.92 -14.98 6.94
N PHE A 41 19.91 -14.75 6.11
CA PHE A 41 18.53 -15.14 6.37
C PHE A 41 18.35 -16.64 6.53
N ASP A 42 19.04 -17.48 5.76
CA ASP A 42 18.95 -18.94 5.91
C ASP A 42 19.33 -19.40 7.32
N LYS A 43 20.35 -18.77 7.91
CA LYS A 43 20.78 -19.09 9.28
C LYS A 43 19.77 -18.58 10.32
N ALA A 44 19.25 -17.38 10.12
CA ALA A 44 18.21 -16.82 10.99
C ALA A 44 16.95 -17.69 10.97
N ILE A 45 16.45 -18.04 9.77
CA ILE A 45 15.29 -18.90 9.55
C ILE A 45 15.48 -20.26 10.23
N ALA A 46 16.64 -20.89 10.09
CA ALA A 46 16.93 -22.18 10.74
C ALA A 46 16.84 -22.10 12.27
N ILE A 47 17.35 -21.00 12.86
CA ILE A 47 17.27 -20.77 14.31
C ILE A 47 15.82 -20.53 14.74
N TYR A 48 15.08 -19.68 14.03
CA TYR A 48 13.70 -19.36 14.40
C TYR A 48 12.77 -20.57 14.26
N ASN A 49 12.91 -21.38 13.21
CA ASN A 49 12.17 -22.62 13.07
C ASN A 49 12.47 -23.60 14.22
N ASN A 50 13.75 -23.74 14.61
CA ASN A 50 14.12 -24.57 15.77
C ASN A 50 13.45 -24.05 17.06
N LEU A 51 13.41 -22.71 17.27
CA LEU A 51 12.77 -22.11 18.45
C LEU A 51 11.25 -22.35 18.49
N ILE A 52 10.57 -22.23 17.34
CA ILE A 52 9.11 -22.42 17.22
C ILE A 52 8.70 -23.86 17.56
N GLU A 53 9.55 -24.86 17.29
CA GLU A 53 9.31 -26.26 17.62
C GLU A 53 9.46 -26.57 19.14
N LYS A 54 10.06 -25.66 19.91
CA LYS A 54 10.26 -25.82 21.34
C LYS A 54 9.00 -25.43 22.13
N ASP A 55 8.89 -25.94 23.34
CA ASP A 55 7.90 -25.51 24.31
C ASP A 55 8.34 -24.19 24.95
N ILE A 56 8.03 -23.10 24.27
CA ILE A 56 8.33 -21.72 24.66
C ILE A 56 7.02 -20.97 24.97
N ASP A 57 7.12 -19.92 25.78
CA ASP A 57 6.00 -19.04 26.07
C ASP A 57 5.33 -18.50 24.82
N SER A 58 4.00 -18.37 24.85
CA SER A 58 3.20 -17.97 23.69
C SER A 58 3.56 -16.56 23.16
N THR A 59 3.86 -15.62 24.06
CA THR A 59 4.27 -14.25 23.68
C THR A 59 5.63 -14.23 23.03
N PHE A 60 6.56 -15.01 23.56
CA PHE A 60 7.88 -15.19 22.96
C PHE A 60 7.80 -15.90 21.61
N LYS A 61 6.90 -16.88 21.48
CA LYS A 61 6.65 -17.57 20.20
C LYS A 61 6.16 -16.62 19.12
N VAL A 62 5.25 -15.68 19.45
CA VAL A 62 4.79 -14.64 18.52
C VAL A 62 5.96 -13.75 18.08
N SER A 63 6.86 -13.37 18.99
CA SER A 63 8.05 -12.58 18.66
C SER A 63 8.98 -13.34 17.71
N VAL A 64 9.20 -14.63 17.95
CA VAL A 64 10.03 -15.49 17.08
C VAL A 64 9.39 -15.64 15.69
N GLN A 65 8.06 -15.81 15.63
CA GLN A 65 7.32 -15.90 14.35
C GLN A 65 7.43 -14.61 13.54
N LYS A 66 7.36 -13.45 14.20
CA LYS A 66 7.55 -12.16 13.53
C LYS A 66 8.94 -12.08 12.87
N GLU A 67 9.99 -12.39 13.59
CA GLU A 67 11.37 -12.37 13.07
C GLU A 67 11.58 -13.41 11.95
N LEU A 68 10.92 -14.57 12.05
CA LEU A 68 10.93 -15.58 10.99
C LEU A 68 10.35 -15.00 9.70
N ILE A 69 9.17 -14.38 9.76
CA ILE A 69 8.52 -13.77 8.60
C ILE A 69 9.40 -12.68 7.98
N LEU A 70 10.00 -11.79 8.80
CA LEU A 70 10.91 -10.76 8.30
C LEU A 70 12.11 -11.38 7.57
N SER A 71 12.65 -12.48 8.10
CA SER A 71 13.79 -13.17 7.48
C SER A 71 13.41 -13.88 6.18
N GLU A 72 12.23 -14.49 6.10
CA GLU A 72 11.70 -15.12 4.89
C GLU A 72 11.43 -14.07 3.79
N ASN A 73 10.85 -12.94 4.16
CA ASN A 73 10.66 -11.81 3.26
C ASN A 73 12.00 -11.27 2.75
N GLY A 74 12.96 -11.04 3.65
CA GLY A 74 14.30 -10.57 3.29
C GLY A 74 14.99 -11.53 2.32
N LYS A 75 14.92 -12.84 2.59
CA LYS A 75 15.43 -13.86 1.66
C LYS A 75 14.80 -13.76 0.28
N SER A 76 13.48 -13.57 0.23
CA SER A 76 12.75 -13.42 -1.03
C SER A 76 13.16 -12.14 -1.76
N MET A 77 13.31 -11.01 -1.04
CA MET A 77 13.71 -9.73 -1.64
C MET A 77 15.12 -9.78 -2.23
N LEU A 78 16.04 -10.57 -1.64
CA LEU A 78 17.36 -10.76 -2.23
C LEU A 78 17.34 -11.50 -3.57
N GLN A 79 16.30 -12.26 -3.89
CA GLN A 79 16.18 -12.93 -5.19
C GLN A 79 15.84 -11.93 -6.32
N TYR A 80 15.26 -10.78 -5.97
CA TYR A 80 14.79 -9.75 -6.89
C TYR A 80 15.37 -8.36 -6.53
N ALA A 81 16.63 -8.34 -6.11
CA ALA A 81 17.31 -7.13 -5.70
C ALA A 81 17.51 -6.17 -6.88
N ALA A 82 17.13 -4.91 -6.71
CA ALA A 82 17.38 -3.88 -7.70
C ALA A 82 18.88 -3.53 -7.75
N ASN A 83 19.43 -3.43 -8.96
CA ASN A 83 20.78 -2.91 -9.15
C ASN A 83 20.70 -1.39 -9.18
N VAL A 84 21.13 -0.73 -8.10
CA VAL A 84 21.08 0.72 -7.95
C VAL A 84 22.49 1.32 -7.97
N GLU A 85 22.62 2.51 -8.50
CA GLU A 85 23.88 3.26 -8.53
C GLU A 85 23.89 4.35 -7.46
N PRO A 86 24.63 4.18 -6.35
CA PRO A 86 24.73 5.19 -5.30
C PRO A 86 25.56 6.39 -5.75
N ILE A 87 25.01 7.58 -5.58
CA ILE A 87 25.63 8.85 -5.98
C ILE A 87 26.24 9.55 -4.78
N GLU A 88 25.44 9.73 -3.72
CA GLU A 88 25.89 10.40 -2.52
C GLU A 88 25.08 9.93 -1.28
N GLN A 89 25.67 10.14 -0.10
CA GLN A 89 25.01 9.86 1.17
C GLN A 89 25.37 10.95 2.19
N LYS A 90 24.37 11.31 3.01
CA LYS A 90 24.50 12.36 4.01
C LYS A 90 23.93 11.93 5.34
N ILE A 91 24.75 11.85 6.37
CA ILE A 91 24.27 11.65 7.74
C ILE A 91 23.68 12.97 8.26
N THR A 92 22.51 12.89 8.86
CA THR A 92 21.76 14.04 9.37
C THR A 92 20.99 13.67 10.65
N PRO A 93 20.65 14.64 11.51
CA PRO A 93 19.74 14.40 12.62
C PRO A 93 18.37 13.88 12.14
N PHE A 94 17.84 12.85 12.81
CA PHE A 94 16.60 12.20 12.44
C PHE A 94 15.38 13.12 12.48
N ASN A 95 15.34 14.05 13.44
CA ASN A 95 14.17 14.92 13.66
C ASN A 95 13.83 15.88 12.51
N HIS A 96 14.77 16.16 11.60
CA HIS A 96 14.59 17.08 10.48
C HIS A 96 15.21 16.58 9.17
N PHE A 97 15.39 15.26 9.03
CA PHE A 97 16.04 14.69 7.84
C PHE A 97 15.32 15.08 6.53
N PHE A 98 13.98 15.14 6.55
CA PHE A 98 13.17 15.50 5.39
C PHE A 98 13.44 16.94 4.89
N LEU A 99 13.97 17.84 5.72
CA LEU A 99 14.38 19.18 5.32
C LEU A 99 15.73 19.23 4.58
N LYS A 100 16.43 18.11 4.50
CA LYS A 100 17.74 18.01 3.86
C LYS A 100 17.70 17.32 2.48
N TYR A 101 16.50 17.05 1.97
CA TYR A 101 16.35 16.40 0.67
C TYR A 101 16.65 17.35 -0.48
N PRO A 102 17.53 16.98 -1.42
CA PRO A 102 17.69 17.71 -2.67
C PRO A 102 16.38 17.72 -3.47
N GLY A 103 16.08 18.85 -4.10
CA GLY A 103 14.90 18.97 -4.97
C GLY A 103 13.60 19.35 -4.29
N PHE A 104 13.53 19.38 -2.95
CA PHE A 104 12.43 20.05 -2.25
C PHE A 104 12.72 21.56 -2.17
N GLU A 105 11.68 22.35 -2.37
CA GLU A 105 11.76 23.80 -2.16
C GLU A 105 11.70 24.16 -0.67
N ASP A 106 12.22 25.34 -0.32
CA ASP A 106 12.11 25.87 1.04
C ASP A 106 10.64 26.01 1.44
N LYS A 107 10.31 25.59 2.66
CA LYS A 107 8.98 25.68 3.27
C LYS A 107 7.89 24.76 2.68
N GLU A 108 8.24 23.81 1.83
CA GLU A 108 7.27 22.79 1.37
C GLU A 108 6.90 21.78 2.46
N TRP A 109 7.73 21.59 3.46
CA TRP A 109 7.37 20.80 4.63
C TRP A 109 6.79 21.69 5.70
N ILE A 110 5.64 21.31 6.22
CA ILE A 110 4.95 22.01 7.31
C ILE A 110 4.65 21.04 8.45
N GLN A 111 4.47 21.59 9.64
CA GLN A 111 3.85 20.81 10.70
C GLN A 111 2.39 20.54 10.32
N THR A 112 1.93 19.29 10.43
CA THR A 112 0.55 18.95 10.13
C THR A 112 -0.40 19.76 11.01
N PRO A 113 -1.38 20.49 10.43
CA PRO A 113 -2.33 21.29 11.19
C PRO A 113 -3.07 20.48 12.26
N ALA A 114 -3.24 21.05 13.44
CA ALA A 114 -3.84 20.36 14.59
C ALA A 114 -5.27 19.82 14.32
N ASN A 115 -6.04 20.51 13.47
CA ASN A 115 -7.37 20.06 13.08
C ASN A 115 -7.37 18.79 12.19
N LEU A 116 -6.20 18.37 11.67
CA LEU A 116 -6.03 17.10 10.96
C LEU A 116 -5.54 15.97 11.87
N LEU A 117 -4.91 16.29 13.01
CA LEU A 117 -4.32 15.31 13.92
C LEU A 117 -5.28 14.85 15.04
N GLY A 118 -6.44 15.50 15.20
CA GLY A 118 -7.30 15.30 16.37
C GLY A 118 -6.80 16.04 17.63
N THR A 119 -7.54 15.95 18.72
CA THR A 119 -7.44 16.88 19.84
C THR A 119 -6.28 16.67 20.81
N ASP A 120 -5.53 15.54 20.75
CA ASP A 120 -4.56 15.18 21.80
C ASP A 120 -3.19 14.67 21.27
N SER A 121 -2.81 15.01 20.05
CA SER A 121 -1.56 14.50 19.48
C SER A 121 -0.35 15.20 20.05
N ALA A 122 0.44 14.50 20.84
CA ALA A 122 1.79 14.97 21.19
C ALA A 122 2.61 15.19 19.90
N VAL A 123 3.45 16.23 19.88
CA VAL A 123 4.35 16.46 18.74
C VAL A 123 5.30 15.26 18.62
N THR A 124 5.17 14.52 17.53
CA THR A 124 6.04 13.39 17.19
C THR A 124 6.73 13.66 15.86
N LEU A 125 7.67 12.81 15.50
CA LEU A 125 8.35 12.87 14.19
C LEU A 125 7.43 12.71 12.98
N TYR A 126 6.23 12.16 13.19
CA TYR A 126 5.28 11.87 12.12
C TYR A 126 4.28 13.02 11.88
N ASN A 127 4.34 14.09 12.67
CA ASN A 127 3.44 15.26 12.58
C ASN A 127 3.86 16.27 11.52
N TYR A 128 4.48 15.82 10.45
CA TYR A 128 4.89 16.66 9.34
C TYR A 128 4.31 16.14 8.04
N MET A 129 3.97 17.07 7.15
CA MET A 129 3.44 16.73 5.84
C MET A 129 4.10 17.56 4.74
N HIS A 130 4.21 16.99 3.55
CA HIS A 130 4.61 17.70 2.36
C HIS A 130 3.42 18.52 1.85
N PHE A 131 3.65 19.82 1.65
CA PHE A 131 2.62 20.79 1.26
C PHE A 131 3.13 21.66 0.10
N PRO A 132 3.20 21.13 -1.15
CA PRO A 132 3.61 21.89 -2.31
C PRO A 132 2.57 22.98 -2.65
N LYS A 133 3.03 24.08 -3.18
CA LYS A 133 2.23 25.31 -3.40
C LYS A 133 0.98 25.08 -4.24
N GLU A 134 1.06 24.23 -5.26
CA GLU A 134 -0.03 23.97 -6.20
C GLU A 134 -0.77 22.64 -5.89
N ALA A 135 -0.68 22.14 -4.66
CA ALA A 135 -1.30 20.87 -4.28
C ALA A 135 -2.81 20.89 -4.50
N THR A 136 -3.30 19.87 -5.18
CA THR A 136 -4.74 19.58 -5.34
C THR A 136 -5.20 18.46 -4.43
N MET A 137 -4.26 17.60 -3.99
CA MET A 137 -4.42 16.55 -3.00
C MET A 137 -3.24 16.61 -2.03
N LEU A 138 -3.49 16.32 -0.78
CA LEU A 138 -2.46 16.23 0.26
C LEU A 138 -2.60 14.90 0.97
N ALA A 139 -1.46 14.27 1.27
CA ALA A 139 -1.39 13.09 2.11
C ALA A 139 -0.63 13.43 3.40
N TYR A 140 -1.09 12.89 4.51
CA TYR A 140 -0.46 13.07 5.81
C TYR A 140 -0.71 11.87 6.71
N SER A 141 0.14 11.69 7.72
CA SER A 141 -0.07 10.65 8.73
C SER A 141 -0.70 11.24 9.98
N ALA A 142 -1.67 10.52 10.54
CA ALA A 142 -2.29 10.87 11.82
C ALA A 142 -2.59 9.60 12.63
N PRO A 143 -2.54 9.67 13.98
CA PRO A 143 -2.88 8.53 14.82
C PRO A 143 -4.39 8.29 14.84
N ASP A 144 -4.78 7.02 14.82
CA ASP A 144 -6.14 6.63 15.13
C ASP A 144 -6.41 6.64 16.65
N THR A 145 -7.60 6.19 17.04
CA THR A 145 -8.00 6.12 18.46
C THR A 145 -7.19 5.14 19.29
N SER A 146 -6.47 4.21 18.66
CA SER A 146 -5.56 3.25 19.31
C SER A 146 -4.12 3.75 19.38
N GLY A 147 -3.82 4.87 18.73
CA GLY A 147 -2.49 5.46 18.63
C GLY A 147 -1.66 4.93 17.46
N VAL A 148 -2.24 4.13 16.57
CA VAL A 148 -1.61 3.65 15.35
C VAL A 148 -1.66 4.74 14.29
N TRP A 149 -0.53 5.01 13.65
CA TRP A 149 -0.40 6.04 12.61
C TRP A 149 -0.85 5.50 11.27
N ASN A 150 -1.86 6.13 10.69
CA ASN A 150 -2.41 5.79 9.39
C ASN A 150 -2.28 6.97 8.42
N ILE A 151 -2.37 6.71 7.14
CA ILE A 151 -2.33 7.75 6.11
C ILE A 151 -3.75 8.21 5.79
N TYR A 152 -3.90 9.53 5.77
CA TYR A 152 -5.12 10.22 5.37
C TYR A 152 -4.84 11.11 4.17
N THR A 153 -5.86 11.32 3.35
CA THR A 153 -5.82 12.28 2.26
C THR A 153 -6.91 13.32 2.39
N ILE A 154 -6.63 14.52 1.90
CA ILE A 154 -7.61 15.59 1.70
C ILE A 154 -7.45 16.13 0.28
N THR A 155 -8.56 16.44 -0.38
CA THR A 155 -8.60 16.97 -1.76
C THR A 155 -9.09 18.41 -1.75
N LYS A 156 -8.48 19.26 -2.54
CA LYS A 156 -8.87 20.67 -2.67
C LYS A 156 -10.19 20.77 -3.43
N LEU A 157 -11.22 21.31 -2.77
CA LEU A 157 -12.55 21.49 -3.35
C LEU A 157 -12.73 22.89 -3.95
N THR A 158 -12.17 23.91 -3.28
CA THR A 158 -12.13 25.28 -3.75
C THR A 158 -10.77 25.88 -3.37
N ASP A 159 -10.50 27.13 -3.76
CA ASP A 159 -9.24 27.80 -3.40
C ASP A 159 -8.99 27.87 -1.88
N THR A 160 -10.03 27.76 -1.07
CA THR A 160 -9.95 27.91 0.38
C THR A 160 -10.48 26.72 1.17
N THR A 161 -11.09 25.72 0.52
CA THR A 161 -11.76 24.61 1.21
C THR A 161 -11.23 23.26 0.73
N TRP A 162 -10.98 22.38 1.68
CA TRP A 162 -10.52 21.01 1.48
C TRP A 162 -11.61 20.02 1.89
N SER A 163 -11.62 18.83 1.28
CA SER A 163 -12.52 17.74 1.67
C SER A 163 -12.34 17.34 3.13
N ALA A 164 -13.29 16.59 3.65
CA ALA A 164 -13.07 15.85 4.90
C ALA A 164 -11.88 14.91 4.75
N PRO A 165 -11.10 14.66 5.84
CA PRO A 165 -10.06 13.67 5.86
C PRO A 165 -10.61 12.28 5.52
N ALA A 166 -10.01 11.61 4.56
CA ALA A 166 -10.32 10.24 4.19
C ALA A 166 -9.11 9.36 4.55
N ILE A 167 -9.34 8.35 5.41
CA ILE A 167 -8.35 7.30 5.65
C ILE A 167 -8.22 6.46 4.38
N LEU A 168 -7.01 6.01 4.07
CA LEU A 168 -6.79 5.14 2.91
C LEU A 168 -7.42 3.77 3.14
N ASN A 169 -7.62 3.03 2.04
CA ASN A 169 -8.32 1.74 2.06
C ASN A 169 -7.61 0.68 2.95
N GLU A 170 -8.30 -0.42 3.22
CA GLU A 170 -7.84 -1.50 4.10
C GLU A 170 -6.61 -2.26 3.56
N ASN A 171 -6.27 -2.13 2.27
CA ASN A 171 -5.04 -2.71 1.73
C ASN A 171 -3.81 -1.91 2.16
N ILE A 172 -3.95 -0.60 2.41
CA ILE A 172 -2.87 0.29 2.83
C ILE A 172 -2.83 0.42 4.35
N THR A 173 -3.99 0.55 4.98
CA THR A 173 -4.12 0.70 6.43
C THR A 173 -3.90 -0.65 7.13
N THR A 174 -2.93 -0.73 8.04
CA THR A 174 -2.60 -1.96 8.77
C THR A 174 -2.75 -1.79 10.29
N SER A 175 -2.37 -2.80 11.05
CA SER A 175 -2.21 -2.69 12.50
C SER A 175 -0.86 -2.07 12.92
N GLY A 176 0.04 -1.82 11.98
CA GLY A 176 1.29 -1.10 12.17
C GLY A 176 1.13 0.37 11.80
N ASN A 177 2.24 1.09 11.76
CA ASN A 177 2.25 2.49 11.40
C ASN A 177 2.57 2.68 9.92
N GLU A 178 1.81 3.54 9.24
CA GLU A 178 2.07 4.07 7.92
C GLU A 178 2.44 5.54 8.04
N VAL A 179 3.68 5.88 7.69
CA VAL A 179 4.26 7.22 7.96
C VAL A 179 5.00 7.79 6.75
N PHE A 180 5.27 9.10 6.78
CA PHE A 180 5.96 9.83 5.72
C PHE A 180 5.36 9.60 4.33
N PRO A 181 4.04 9.81 4.15
CA PRO A 181 3.45 9.72 2.83
C PRO A 181 3.99 10.84 1.93
N TYR A 182 4.28 10.46 0.69
CA TYR A 182 4.68 11.39 -0.37
C TYR A 182 3.88 11.07 -1.64
N LEU A 183 3.17 12.05 -2.17
CA LEU A 183 2.43 11.95 -3.43
C LEU A 183 3.32 12.39 -4.60
N SER A 184 3.32 11.63 -5.69
CA SER A 184 3.91 12.09 -6.94
C SER A 184 3.24 13.37 -7.43
N ALA A 185 3.93 14.16 -8.24
CA ALA A 185 3.44 15.46 -8.72
C ALA A 185 2.10 15.36 -9.49
N ASP A 186 1.84 14.22 -10.13
CA ASP A 186 0.58 13.92 -10.83
C ASP A 186 -0.51 13.31 -9.94
N ASN A 187 -0.23 13.11 -8.64
CA ASN A 187 -1.07 12.43 -7.66
C ASN A 187 -1.46 10.97 -8.04
N LYS A 188 -0.72 10.33 -8.93
CA LYS A 188 -1.01 8.95 -9.38
C LYS A 188 -0.21 7.90 -8.64
N ARG A 189 0.78 8.30 -7.84
CA ARG A 189 1.57 7.40 -7.01
C ARG A 189 1.75 7.96 -5.61
N LEU A 190 1.54 7.09 -4.64
CA LEU A 190 1.76 7.36 -3.23
C LEU A 190 2.94 6.51 -2.75
N TYR A 191 3.96 7.13 -2.18
CA TYR A 191 5.05 6.47 -1.48
C TYR A 191 4.88 6.66 0.02
N PHE A 192 5.25 5.67 0.81
CA PHE A 192 5.18 5.75 2.26
C PHE A 192 6.10 4.72 2.93
N SER A 193 6.31 4.87 4.23
CA SER A 193 7.03 3.91 5.05
C SER A 193 6.05 3.19 5.96
N SER A 194 6.19 1.87 6.09
CA SER A 194 5.32 1.08 6.97
C SER A 194 6.09 -0.01 7.70
N ASN A 195 5.66 -0.26 8.95
CA ASN A 195 6.10 -1.41 9.75
C ASN A 195 4.99 -2.45 9.96
N GLY A 196 3.85 -2.28 9.26
CA GLY A 196 2.71 -3.19 9.31
C GLY A 196 2.58 -4.10 8.09
N HIS A 197 3.14 -3.69 6.94
CA HIS A 197 3.16 -4.49 5.71
C HIS A 197 4.30 -5.50 5.69
N SER A 198 4.28 -6.39 4.67
CA SER A 198 5.32 -7.40 4.48
C SER A 198 6.65 -6.77 4.12
N GLY A 199 7.50 -6.56 5.12
CA GLY A 199 8.85 -6.01 5.02
C GLY A 199 9.91 -6.97 5.48
N MET A 200 11.17 -6.54 5.43
CA MET A 200 12.30 -7.27 5.99
C MET A 200 12.96 -6.56 7.18
N GLY A 201 12.54 -5.31 7.47
CA GLY A 201 13.10 -4.49 8.54
C GLY A 201 12.05 -4.01 9.54
N GLY A 202 12.32 -2.86 10.14
CA GLY A 202 11.36 -2.15 10.96
C GLY A 202 10.35 -1.42 10.09
N TYR A 203 10.70 -0.23 9.62
CA TYR A 203 9.96 0.45 8.55
C TYR A 203 10.58 0.12 7.21
N ASP A 204 9.80 -0.36 6.27
CA ASP A 204 10.17 -0.57 4.87
C ASP A 204 9.47 0.45 3.97
N LEU A 205 9.99 0.64 2.76
CA LEU A 205 9.47 1.57 1.77
C LEU A 205 8.46 0.88 0.84
N PHE A 206 7.31 1.51 0.69
CA PHE A 206 6.20 1.03 -0.15
C PHE A 206 5.72 2.10 -1.10
N TYR A 207 5.08 1.67 -2.18
CA TYR A 207 4.32 2.53 -3.06
C TYR A 207 2.99 1.89 -3.46
N CYS A 208 2.03 2.73 -3.79
CA CYS A 208 0.75 2.38 -4.40
C CYS A 208 0.53 3.24 -5.64
N ASN A 209 -0.15 2.68 -6.65
CA ASN A 209 -0.61 3.45 -7.80
C ASN A 209 -2.11 3.75 -7.63
N TRP A 210 -2.53 4.88 -8.18
CA TRP A 210 -3.94 5.22 -8.30
C TRP A 210 -4.56 4.40 -9.43
N ASP A 211 -5.59 3.62 -9.12
CA ASP A 211 -6.37 2.87 -10.09
C ASP A 211 -7.60 3.71 -10.50
N GLU A 212 -7.62 4.17 -11.76
CA GLU A 212 -8.69 5.01 -12.28
C GLU A 212 -10.02 4.23 -12.44
N GLU A 213 -9.97 2.90 -12.65
CA GLU A 213 -11.17 2.08 -12.78
C GLU A 213 -11.84 1.84 -11.42
N LEU A 214 -11.03 1.60 -10.39
CA LEU A 214 -11.50 1.43 -9.01
C LEU A 214 -11.75 2.76 -8.32
N ASN A 215 -11.18 3.86 -8.83
CA ASN A 215 -11.14 5.18 -8.20
C ASN A 215 -10.60 5.09 -6.76
N ASP A 216 -9.51 4.33 -6.59
CA ASP A 216 -8.87 4.07 -5.32
C ASP A 216 -7.40 3.68 -5.54
N TRP A 217 -6.63 3.56 -4.44
CA TRP A 217 -5.26 3.09 -4.45
C TRP A 217 -5.20 1.57 -4.56
N ASP A 218 -4.26 1.06 -5.35
CA ASP A 218 -3.97 -0.37 -5.45
C ASP A 218 -3.30 -0.93 -4.18
N THR A 219 -2.98 -2.23 -4.20
CA THR A 219 -2.28 -2.90 -3.10
C THR A 219 -0.84 -2.39 -3.00
N PRO A 220 -0.32 -2.12 -1.76
CA PRO A 220 1.04 -1.67 -1.56
C PRO A 220 2.10 -2.65 -2.09
N HIS A 221 3.07 -2.10 -2.80
CA HIS A 221 4.24 -2.82 -3.28
C HIS A 221 5.47 -2.38 -2.50
N ASN A 222 6.19 -3.33 -1.90
CA ASN A 222 7.49 -3.05 -1.28
C ASN A 222 8.50 -2.73 -2.38
N LEU A 223 9.28 -1.65 -2.22
CA LEU A 223 10.32 -1.27 -3.17
C LEU A 223 11.46 -2.30 -3.25
N GLY A 224 11.57 -3.17 -2.26
CA GLY A 224 12.52 -4.27 -2.22
C GLY A 224 13.95 -3.83 -1.94
N PHE A 225 14.85 -4.81 -1.87
CA PHE A 225 16.27 -4.58 -1.64
C PHE A 225 16.93 -3.95 -2.88
N PRO A 226 17.80 -2.92 -2.72
CA PRO A 226 18.34 -2.37 -1.48
C PRO A 226 17.64 -1.11 -0.96
N TYR A 227 16.48 -0.71 -1.53
CA TYR A 227 15.71 0.42 -1.02
C TYR A 227 15.19 0.13 0.39
N SER A 228 14.53 -1.01 0.58
CA SER A 228 14.21 -1.57 1.89
C SER A 228 15.38 -2.38 2.43
N SER A 229 15.57 -2.34 3.75
CA SER A 229 16.68 -2.99 4.46
C SER A 229 16.20 -3.73 5.73
N VAL A 230 17.10 -4.38 6.44
CA VAL A 230 16.81 -5.02 7.74
C VAL A 230 16.67 -4.03 8.90
N GLU A 231 16.88 -2.75 8.67
CA GLU A 231 16.73 -1.68 9.66
C GLU A 231 15.47 -0.84 9.31
N ASN A 232 15.46 0.47 9.54
CA ASN A 232 14.32 1.31 9.20
C ASN A 232 14.63 2.17 7.97
N ASP A 233 13.67 2.24 7.06
CA ASP A 233 13.77 3.00 5.81
C ASP A 233 12.61 3.98 5.72
N TYR A 234 12.90 5.26 5.35
CA TYR A 234 11.96 6.36 5.46
C TYR A 234 11.95 7.21 4.20
N LEU A 235 10.78 7.78 3.90
CA LEU A 235 10.55 8.84 2.93
C LEU A 235 11.25 8.63 1.59
N TYR A 236 10.61 7.89 0.71
CA TYR A 236 11.06 7.71 -0.67
C TYR A 236 10.57 8.86 -1.55
N TYR A 237 11.45 9.40 -2.36
CA TYR A 237 11.17 10.53 -3.21
C TYR A 237 11.99 10.45 -4.50
N ASN A 238 11.35 10.68 -5.65
CA ASN A 238 12.04 10.87 -6.91
C ASN A 238 12.12 12.37 -7.22
N THR A 239 13.31 12.88 -7.53
CA THR A 239 13.48 14.30 -7.84
C THR A 239 12.63 14.70 -9.05
N PRO A 240 12.09 15.94 -9.11
CA PRO A 240 11.19 16.36 -10.19
C PRO A 240 11.81 16.31 -11.60
N ASP A 241 13.15 16.46 -11.67
CA ASP A 241 13.91 16.29 -12.89
C ASP A 241 14.03 14.80 -13.29
N GLY A 242 13.61 13.89 -12.41
CA GLY A 242 13.65 12.44 -12.58
C GLY A 242 15.08 11.88 -12.70
N ILE A 243 16.10 12.56 -12.13
CA ILE A 243 17.50 12.11 -12.16
C ILE A 243 17.81 11.21 -10.98
N PHE A 244 17.28 11.53 -9.80
CA PHE A 244 17.63 10.87 -8.57
C PHE A 244 16.42 10.30 -7.84
N THR A 245 16.67 9.20 -7.15
CA THR A 245 15.84 8.69 -6.07
C THR A 245 16.52 9.02 -4.76
N ILE A 246 15.77 9.61 -3.84
CA ILE A 246 16.23 9.98 -2.50
C ILE A 246 15.39 9.22 -1.47
N PHE A 247 16.03 8.67 -0.46
CA PHE A 247 15.37 8.07 0.69
C PHE A 247 16.30 8.12 1.90
N ALA A 248 15.77 7.90 3.09
CA ALA A 248 16.56 7.89 4.32
C ALA A 248 16.52 6.52 4.99
N SER A 249 17.58 6.17 5.72
CA SER A 249 17.65 4.92 6.46
C SER A 249 18.61 5.04 7.64
N ASP A 250 18.35 4.30 8.71
CA ASP A 250 19.23 4.20 9.86
C ASP A 250 20.26 3.05 9.76
N ARG A 251 20.28 2.34 8.61
CA ARG A 251 21.14 1.16 8.37
C ARG A 251 22.66 1.37 8.54
N ILE A 252 23.14 2.61 8.49
CA ILE A 252 24.56 2.96 8.67
C ILE A 252 24.81 3.57 10.04
N THR A 253 23.85 4.34 10.55
CA THR A 253 24.01 5.07 11.80
C THR A 253 23.85 4.11 12.99
N GLN A 254 24.71 4.28 14.01
CA GLN A 254 24.57 3.53 15.26
C GLN A 254 23.85 4.32 16.34
N LYS A 255 23.39 5.54 16.02
CA LYS A 255 22.72 6.44 16.92
C LYS A 255 21.26 6.59 16.49
N GLU A 256 20.32 6.31 17.37
CA GLU A 256 18.89 6.51 17.15
C GLU A 256 18.49 7.95 16.76
N SER A 257 19.34 8.92 17.08
CA SER A 257 19.12 10.34 16.75
C SER A 257 19.60 10.75 15.36
N GLU A 258 20.21 9.85 14.60
CA GLU A 258 20.78 10.13 13.28
C GLU A 258 20.23 9.17 12.23
N VAL A 259 20.17 9.63 11.01
CA VAL A 259 19.77 8.85 9.84
C VAL A 259 20.64 9.23 8.65
N THR A 260 20.82 8.32 7.73
CA THR A 260 21.54 8.58 6.48
C THR A 260 20.54 8.80 5.35
N ILE A 261 20.65 9.93 4.68
CA ILE A 261 19.95 10.18 3.42
C ILE A 261 20.79 9.59 2.30
N PHE A 262 20.20 8.76 1.49
CA PHE A 262 20.81 8.15 0.30
C PHE A 262 20.29 8.82 -0.95
N SER A 263 21.19 9.11 -1.87
CA SER A 263 20.85 9.48 -3.22
C SER A 263 21.39 8.44 -4.17
N VAL A 264 20.50 7.88 -4.99
CA VAL A 264 20.84 6.92 -6.03
C VAL A 264 20.35 7.42 -7.39
N LEU A 265 20.97 6.97 -8.46
CA LEU A 265 20.48 7.30 -9.80
C LEU A 265 19.09 6.67 -9.99
N TYR A 266 18.11 7.47 -10.42
CA TYR A 266 16.78 6.96 -10.72
C TYR A 266 16.82 6.07 -11.97
N ASP A 267 16.26 4.88 -11.85
CA ASP A 267 16.03 3.98 -12.95
C ASP A 267 14.55 3.53 -12.89
N ALA A 268 13.79 3.86 -13.94
CA ALA A 268 12.37 3.49 -14.03
C ALA A 268 12.18 1.97 -14.18
N THR A 269 13.21 1.27 -14.70
CA THR A 269 13.19 -0.16 -14.96
C THR A 269 14.48 -0.81 -14.45
N PRO A 270 14.70 -0.83 -13.11
CA PRO A 270 15.95 -1.35 -12.57
C PRO A 270 16.09 -2.85 -12.89
N ILE A 271 17.27 -3.24 -13.31
CA ILE A 271 17.62 -4.64 -13.46
C ILE A 271 17.50 -5.29 -12.08
N LYS A 272 16.67 -6.31 -11.98
CA LYS A 272 16.56 -7.14 -10.79
C LYS A 272 17.40 -8.40 -10.92
N GLN A 273 18.20 -8.69 -9.91
CA GLN A 273 19.08 -9.86 -9.90
C GLN A 273 19.12 -10.51 -8.53
N SER A 274 19.42 -11.80 -8.49
CA SER A 274 19.64 -12.49 -7.23
C SER A 274 20.96 -12.05 -6.58
N VAL A 275 20.89 -11.75 -5.29
CA VAL A 275 22.04 -11.36 -4.47
C VAL A 275 22.32 -12.45 -3.45
N GLU A 276 23.56 -12.93 -3.40
CA GLU A 276 24.03 -13.86 -2.39
C GLU A 276 24.02 -13.20 -1.00
N GLN A 277 23.56 -13.93 0.02
CA GLN A 277 23.36 -13.40 1.37
C GLN A 277 24.64 -12.84 2.00
N ASP A 278 25.80 -13.43 1.71
CA ASP A 278 27.11 -12.98 2.19
C ASP A 278 27.54 -11.63 1.58
N LYS A 279 27.00 -11.25 0.44
CA LYS A 279 27.26 -9.96 -0.24
C LYS A 279 26.24 -8.90 0.11
N ALA A 280 25.05 -9.30 0.57
CA ALA A 280 23.91 -8.41 0.76
C ALA A 280 24.20 -7.27 1.74
N TYR A 281 24.88 -7.55 2.87
CA TYR A 281 25.27 -6.50 3.80
C TYR A 281 26.16 -5.42 3.14
N GLY A 282 27.13 -5.82 2.34
CA GLY A 282 28.00 -4.87 1.62
C GLY A 282 27.25 -4.02 0.60
N ILE A 283 26.24 -4.60 -0.09
CA ILE A 283 25.40 -3.92 -1.05
C ILE A 283 24.43 -2.96 -0.33
N SER A 284 23.86 -3.37 0.80
CA SER A 284 22.93 -2.55 1.57
C SER A 284 23.53 -1.23 2.05
N LEU A 285 24.84 -1.15 2.24
CA LEU A 285 25.52 0.08 2.62
C LEU A 285 25.51 1.15 1.53
N LEU A 286 25.17 0.80 0.30
CA LEU A 286 25.06 1.71 -0.85
C LEU A 286 26.28 2.63 -0.99
N LYS A 287 27.47 2.09 -0.79
CA LYS A 287 28.72 2.85 -0.89
C LYS A 287 28.89 3.44 -2.28
N THR A 288 29.22 4.72 -2.33
CA THR A 288 29.48 5.43 -3.57
C THR A 288 30.76 4.91 -4.25
N GLN A 289 30.93 5.21 -5.54
CA GLN A 289 32.16 4.89 -6.27
C GLN A 289 33.40 5.53 -5.61
N LYS A 290 33.26 6.75 -5.08
CA LYS A 290 34.34 7.46 -4.35
C LYS A 290 34.74 6.71 -3.07
N GLU A 291 33.77 6.15 -2.34
CA GLU A 291 34.03 5.38 -1.11
C GLU A 291 34.62 4.02 -1.40
N LYS A 292 34.09 3.31 -2.40
CA LYS A 292 34.65 2.02 -2.87
C LYS A 292 36.10 2.16 -3.34
N ALA A 293 36.43 3.26 -4.04
CA ALA A 293 37.80 3.54 -4.49
C ALA A 293 38.76 3.83 -3.33
N LYS A 294 38.31 4.46 -2.24
CA LYS A 294 39.12 4.69 -1.04
C LYS A 294 39.45 3.40 -0.29
N GLU A 295 38.52 2.43 -0.27
CA GLU A 295 38.71 1.16 0.43
C GLU A 295 39.57 0.16 -0.36
N SER A 296 39.47 0.14 -1.70
CA SER A 296 40.11 -0.85 -2.55
C SER A 296 41.53 -0.50 -2.99
N GLY A 297 41.99 0.73 -2.80
CA GLY A 297 43.33 1.17 -3.21
C GLY A 297 43.66 0.98 -4.71
N THR A 298 42.70 0.52 -5.50
CA THR A 298 42.84 0.24 -6.94
C THR A 298 41.55 0.58 -7.68
N SER A 299 41.64 1.47 -8.65
CA SER A 299 40.52 1.79 -9.54
C SER A 299 40.23 0.57 -10.44
N ASN A 300 39.13 -0.13 -10.19
CA ASN A 300 38.56 -1.05 -11.16
C ASN A 300 37.64 -0.29 -12.14
N LYS A 301 38.24 0.20 -13.22
CA LYS A 301 37.49 0.47 -14.46
C LYS A 301 37.14 -0.88 -15.08
N LYS A 302 35.89 -1.24 -15.07
CA LYS A 302 35.12 -2.00 -16.07
C LYS A 302 33.97 -2.73 -15.40
N THR A 303 32.83 -2.18 -15.50
CA THR A 303 31.64 -2.81 -16.07
C THR A 303 30.51 -1.79 -16.13
N ASP A 304 30.67 -0.77 -17.01
CA ASP A 304 29.47 -0.17 -17.60
C ASP A 304 28.84 -1.28 -18.42
N SER A 305 27.83 -1.95 -17.90
CA SER A 305 27.21 -3.02 -18.62
C SER A 305 26.66 -2.47 -19.95
N GLU A 306 26.75 -3.25 -21.01
CA GLU A 306 26.22 -2.89 -22.32
C GLU A 306 24.73 -2.51 -22.22
N TYR A 307 24.03 -3.12 -21.26
CA TYR A 307 22.66 -2.79 -20.91
C TYR A 307 22.50 -1.32 -20.46
N ALA A 308 23.29 -0.87 -19.47
CA ALA A 308 23.21 0.50 -18.97
C ALA A 308 23.53 1.53 -20.08
N LYS A 309 24.51 1.23 -20.94
CA LYS A 309 24.83 2.08 -22.09
C LYS A 309 23.68 2.15 -23.10
N THR A 310 23.06 1.00 -23.38
CA THR A 310 21.94 0.92 -24.34
C THR A 310 20.70 1.59 -23.78
N SER A 311 20.38 1.38 -22.51
CA SER A 311 19.28 2.03 -21.81
C SER A 311 19.45 3.55 -21.75
N ASN A 312 20.64 4.03 -21.39
CA ASN A 312 20.95 5.47 -21.40
C ASN A 312 20.80 6.07 -22.80
N LYS A 313 21.27 5.38 -23.82
CA LYS A 313 21.12 5.83 -25.21
C LYS A 313 19.65 5.94 -25.63
N ILE A 314 18.81 4.98 -25.25
CA ILE A 314 17.36 5.04 -25.51
C ILE A 314 16.76 6.27 -24.82
N ARG A 315 17.17 6.54 -23.58
CA ARG A 315 16.72 7.70 -22.81
C ARG A 315 17.12 9.02 -23.48
N GLU A 316 18.37 9.15 -23.90
CA GLU A 316 18.84 10.32 -24.63
C GLU A 316 18.05 10.57 -25.92
N LEU A 317 17.84 9.51 -26.71
CA LEU A 317 17.09 9.59 -27.95
C LEU A 317 15.62 9.98 -27.73
N ARG A 318 14.96 9.46 -26.69
CA ARG A 318 13.58 9.84 -26.30
C ARG A 318 13.50 11.32 -25.90
N ASN A 319 14.50 11.84 -25.17
CA ASN A 319 14.54 13.24 -24.77
C ASN A 319 14.77 14.14 -26.00
N MET A 320 15.64 13.73 -26.92
CA MET A 320 15.83 14.43 -28.19
C MET A 320 14.54 14.46 -29.01
N LEU A 321 13.82 13.34 -29.10
CA LEU A 321 12.53 13.25 -29.79
C LEU A 321 11.50 14.19 -29.18
N LYS A 322 11.33 14.16 -27.85
CA LYS A 322 10.38 15.05 -27.13
C LYS A 322 10.70 16.54 -27.40
N SER A 323 11.96 16.94 -27.24
CA SER A 323 12.35 18.33 -27.51
C SER A 323 12.15 18.73 -28.98
N ALA A 324 12.33 17.79 -29.89
CA ALA A 324 12.09 18.01 -31.31
C ALA A 324 10.59 18.13 -31.63
N ASP A 325 9.75 17.30 -30.99
CA ASP A 325 8.29 17.35 -31.12
C ASP A 325 7.71 18.66 -30.58
N GLU A 326 8.18 19.13 -29.43
CA GLU A 326 7.76 20.41 -28.85
C GLU A 326 8.08 21.58 -29.82
N LYS A 327 9.29 21.58 -30.42
CA LYS A 327 9.67 22.57 -31.41
C LYS A 327 8.85 22.45 -32.70
N LEU A 328 8.54 21.22 -33.12
CA LEU A 328 7.72 20.96 -34.29
C LEU A 328 6.29 21.46 -34.07
N GLN A 329 5.72 21.22 -32.88
CA GLN A 329 4.40 21.71 -32.52
C GLN A 329 4.33 23.23 -32.52
N THR A 330 5.32 23.93 -31.95
CA THR A 330 5.42 25.40 -31.99
C THR A 330 5.45 25.92 -33.44
N ARG A 331 6.23 25.25 -34.30
CA ARG A 331 6.30 25.66 -35.73
C ARG A 331 4.98 25.41 -36.48
N ARG A 332 4.24 24.35 -36.17
CA ARG A 332 2.92 24.09 -36.76
C ARG A 332 1.91 25.15 -36.34
N GLU A 333 1.98 25.62 -35.10
CA GLU A 333 1.15 26.71 -34.58
C GLU A 333 1.51 28.05 -35.29
N GLU A 334 2.79 28.36 -35.42
CA GLU A 334 3.27 29.52 -36.18
C GLU A 334 2.78 29.46 -37.66
N TYR A 335 2.91 28.30 -38.30
CA TYR A 335 2.45 28.06 -39.66
C TYR A 335 0.93 28.30 -39.81
N ALA A 336 0.14 27.87 -38.85
CA ALA A 336 -1.33 28.06 -38.85
C ALA A 336 -1.71 29.55 -38.82
N LEU A 337 -0.94 30.37 -38.10
CA LEU A 337 -1.19 31.81 -37.93
C LEU A 337 -0.64 32.68 -39.10
N MET A 338 0.23 32.11 -39.95
CA MET A 338 0.84 32.86 -41.08
C MET A 338 -0.15 33.18 -42.18
N THR A 339 -0.07 34.42 -42.70
CA THR A 339 -0.88 34.90 -43.82
C THR A 339 -0.07 35.07 -45.10
N ASP A 340 1.27 35.21 -44.99
CA ASP A 340 2.18 35.37 -46.14
C ASP A 340 2.46 34.00 -46.81
N SER A 341 2.09 33.88 -48.08
CA SER A 341 2.21 32.64 -48.85
C SER A 341 3.65 32.18 -49.08
N ILE A 342 4.61 33.10 -49.23
CA ILE A 342 6.04 32.75 -49.48
C ILE A 342 6.69 32.28 -48.18
N ALA A 343 6.46 32.98 -47.07
CA ALA A 343 6.93 32.58 -45.76
C ALA A 343 6.35 31.23 -45.34
N LYS A 344 5.07 30.98 -45.67
CA LYS A 344 4.37 29.74 -45.39
C LYS A 344 4.97 28.51 -46.06
N ILE A 345 5.41 28.64 -47.35
CA ILE A 345 6.10 27.57 -48.07
C ILE A 345 7.41 27.20 -47.36
N LYS A 346 8.20 28.21 -46.97
CA LYS A 346 9.48 27.98 -46.28
C LYS A 346 9.33 27.31 -44.94
N VAL A 347 8.29 27.68 -44.18
CA VAL A 347 7.99 27.04 -42.86
C VAL A 347 7.47 25.62 -43.07
N ALA A 348 6.67 25.34 -44.11
CA ALA A 348 6.24 24.00 -44.47
C ALA A 348 7.42 23.07 -44.79
N GLU A 349 8.42 23.56 -45.55
CA GLU A 349 9.65 22.78 -45.82
C GLU A 349 10.42 22.48 -44.52
N GLN A 350 10.50 23.44 -43.60
CA GLN A 350 11.13 23.22 -42.28
C GLN A 350 10.36 22.23 -41.40
N ILE A 351 9.05 22.24 -41.44
CA ILE A 351 8.19 21.27 -40.73
C ILE A 351 8.47 19.87 -41.29
N THR A 352 8.43 19.70 -42.63
CA THR A 352 8.70 18.40 -43.26
C THR A 352 10.09 17.88 -42.93
N ALA A 353 11.12 18.75 -42.94
CA ALA A 353 12.48 18.38 -42.59
C ALA A 353 12.58 17.95 -41.11
N ALA A 354 11.88 18.63 -40.20
CA ALA A 354 11.82 18.26 -38.77
C ALA A 354 11.08 16.94 -38.55
N GLU A 355 9.99 16.68 -39.28
CA GLU A 355 9.25 15.40 -39.23
C GLU A 355 10.14 14.23 -39.68
N LEU A 356 10.91 14.41 -40.76
CA LEU A 356 11.88 13.39 -41.22
C LEU A 356 12.98 13.14 -40.18
N ALA A 357 13.49 14.19 -39.54
CA ALA A 357 14.48 14.05 -38.47
C ALA A 357 13.91 13.30 -37.25
N ASN A 358 12.64 13.53 -36.86
CA ASN A 358 11.98 12.81 -35.80
C ASN A 358 11.83 11.32 -36.14
N LEU A 359 11.45 10.98 -37.38
CA LEU A 359 11.39 9.58 -37.85
C LEU A 359 12.75 8.88 -37.77
N GLU A 360 13.85 9.59 -38.02
CA GLU A 360 15.19 9.04 -37.88
C GLU A 360 15.55 8.77 -36.41
N ILE A 361 15.17 9.65 -35.49
CA ILE A 361 15.35 9.45 -34.05
C ILE A 361 14.51 8.25 -33.58
N GLU A 362 13.26 8.14 -34.03
CA GLU A 362 12.40 6.97 -33.72
C GLU A 362 13.01 5.64 -34.21
N ALA A 363 13.57 5.64 -35.42
CA ALA A 363 14.26 4.47 -35.94
C ALA A 363 15.48 4.08 -35.10
N GLN A 364 16.22 5.05 -34.56
CA GLN A 364 17.34 4.80 -33.66
C GLN A 364 16.85 4.27 -32.29
N ILE A 365 15.74 4.78 -31.77
CA ILE A 365 15.09 4.27 -30.56
C ILE A 365 14.70 2.79 -30.76
N ASN A 366 14.06 2.49 -31.89
CA ASN A 366 13.63 1.10 -32.18
C ASN A 366 14.82 0.15 -32.32
N ALA A 367 15.90 0.58 -32.95
CA ALA A 367 17.14 -0.21 -33.05
C ALA A 367 17.79 -0.44 -31.67
N ALA A 368 17.80 0.58 -30.82
CA ALA A 368 18.34 0.48 -29.48
C ALA A 368 17.46 -0.40 -28.57
N ASN A 369 16.13 -0.32 -28.70
CA ASN A 369 15.19 -1.21 -28.00
C ASN A 369 15.38 -2.68 -28.43
N ALA A 370 15.57 -2.95 -29.73
CA ALA A 370 15.86 -4.31 -30.19
C ALA A 370 17.16 -4.85 -29.58
N ARG A 371 18.19 -4.00 -29.49
CA ARG A 371 19.45 -4.39 -28.83
C ARG A 371 19.27 -4.62 -27.34
N LEU A 372 18.45 -3.82 -26.67
CA LEU A 372 18.13 -3.99 -25.26
C LEU A 372 17.44 -5.34 -25.03
N GLN A 373 16.46 -5.70 -25.86
CA GLN A 373 15.78 -7.01 -25.81
C GLN A 373 16.74 -8.18 -25.99
N GLU A 374 17.73 -8.06 -26.87
CA GLU A 374 18.76 -9.12 -27.02
C GLU A 374 19.57 -9.30 -25.72
N ILE A 375 19.92 -8.19 -25.06
CA ILE A 375 20.64 -8.20 -23.79
C ILE A 375 19.74 -8.78 -22.68
N GLU A 376 18.47 -8.41 -22.64
CA GLU A 376 17.46 -8.93 -21.70
C GLU A 376 17.23 -10.43 -21.87
N MET A 377 17.18 -10.91 -23.11
CA MET A 377 17.10 -12.36 -23.37
C MET A 377 18.34 -13.10 -22.88
N GLN A 378 19.52 -12.50 -22.97
CA GLN A 378 20.73 -13.06 -22.37
C GLN A 378 20.63 -13.13 -20.85
N PHE A 379 20.13 -12.07 -20.19
CA PHE A 379 19.92 -12.06 -18.75
C PHE A 379 18.91 -13.10 -18.28
N LEU A 380 17.82 -13.29 -19.02
CA LEU A 380 16.84 -14.37 -18.73
C LEU A 380 17.47 -15.76 -18.84
N ALA A 381 18.35 -15.97 -19.83
CA ALA A 381 19.10 -17.21 -19.95
C ALA A 381 20.06 -17.44 -18.78
N ASP A 382 20.59 -16.37 -18.19
CA ASP A 382 21.47 -16.36 -17.02
C ASP A 382 20.70 -16.33 -15.68
N GLY A 383 19.35 -16.38 -15.71
CA GLY A 383 18.48 -16.37 -14.52
C GLY A 383 18.22 -14.99 -13.92
N ILE A 384 18.46 -13.90 -14.67
CA ILE A 384 18.19 -12.52 -14.29
C ILE A 384 16.78 -12.14 -14.76
N ILE A 385 15.95 -11.60 -13.86
CA ILE A 385 14.55 -11.20 -14.15
C ILE A 385 14.46 -9.67 -14.21
N LEU A 386 13.80 -9.16 -15.24
CA LEU A 386 13.54 -7.73 -15.45
C LEU A 386 12.05 -7.45 -15.33
N ASP A 387 11.67 -6.47 -14.53
CA ASP A 387 10.28 -5.99 -14.41
C ASP A 387 10.10 -4.66 -15.13
N GLU A 388 9.02 -4.54 -15.92
CA GLU A 388 8.61 -3.27 -16.51
C GLU A 388 7.86 -2.42 -15.48
N LEU A 389 8.42 -1.25 -15.15
CA LEU A 389 7.71 -0.21 -14.40
C LEU A 389 7.00 0.76 -15.36
N PRO A 390 5.85 1.36 -14.98
CA PRO A 390 5.18 2.36 -15.81
C PRO A 390 6.10 3.53 -16.16
N GLN A 391 6.01 4.01 -17.39
CA GLN A 391 6.84 5.10 -17.91
C GLN A 391 6.50 6.42 -17.19
N GLU A 392 7.38 6.90 -16.35
CA GLU A 392 7.39 8.29 -15.86
C GLU A 392 8.41 9.12 -16.65
N SER A 393 8.12 10.41 -16.77
CA SER A 393 8.68 11.45 -17.64
C SER A 393 10.20 11.52 -17.79
N PRO A 394 10.70 12.18 -18.85
CA PRO A 394 12.07 12.03 -19.37
C PRO A 394 13.12 12.80 -18.57
N VAL A 395 14.29 12.19 -18.45
CA VAL A 395 15.44 12.72 -17.73
C VAL A 395 16.61 13.01 -18.69
N GLN A 396 17.32 14.09 -18.42
CA GLN A 396 18.53 14.48 -19.18
C GLN A 396 19.72 13.56 -18.83
N SER A 397 20.51 13.17 -19.84
CA SER A 397 21.73 12.41 -19.64
C SER A 397 22.85 13.30 -19.10
N VAL A 398 23.39 12.99 -17.94
CA VAL A 398 24.51 13.71 -17.35
C VAL A 398 25.58 12.70 -16.88
N SER A 399 26.84 13.07 -17.07
CA SER A 399 27.99 12.26 -16.63
C SER A 399 28.02 12.18 -15.09
N ILE A 400 28.02 10.98 -14.54
CA ILE A 400 27.91 10.68 -13.09
C ILE A 400 29.09 11.25 -12.29
N THR A 401 30.22 11.59 -12.94
CA THR A 401 31.44 12.02 -12.27
C THR A 401 31.41 13.44 -11.72
N ASP A 402 30.43 14.26 -12.12
CA ASP A 402 30.39 15.70 -11.83
C ASP A 402 29.21 16.16 -10.98
N TYR A 403 28.40 15.21 -10.42
CA TYR A 403 27.33 15.56 -9.52
C TYR A 403 27.82 15.76 -8.09
N GLU A 404 27.77 16.99 -7.63
CA GLU A 404 27.64 17.32 -6.22
C GLU A 404 26.16 17.63 -5.96
N LEU A 405 25.50 16.77 -5.20
CA LEU A 405 24.14 17.06 -4.75
C LEU A 405 24.22 18.05 -3.61
N ASP A 406 23.58 19.20 -3.79
CA ASP A 406 23.40 20.15 -2.71
C ASP A 406 22.24 19.65 -1.83
N PHE A 407 22.59 19.05 -0.69
CA PHE A 407 21.60 18.68 0.32
C PHE A 407 21.04 19.96 0.93
N ALA A 408 19.79 20.24 0.60
CA ALA A 408 19.09 21.46 1.00
C ALA A 408 19.16 21.74 2.49
N ASP A 409 19.22 23.02 2.84
CA ASP A 409 19.03 23.55 4.20
C ASP A 409 17.63 24.18 4.32
N ASN A 410 16.60 23.43 3.89
CA ASN A 410 15.22 23.88 3.93
C ASN A 410 14.75 24.14 5.37
N THR A 411 13.80 25.04 5.51
CA THR A 411 13.13 25.30 6.78
C THR A 411 11.66 24.91 6.70
N LEU A 412 11.05 24.64 7.85
CA LEU A 412 9.62 24.39 7.92
C LEU A 412 8.84 25.62 7.46
N GLY A 413 7.84 25.39 6.63
CA GLY A 413 6.83 26.38 6.30
C GLY A 413 5.90 26.64 7.49
N GLN A 414 5.22 27.77 7.46
CA GLN A 414 4.15 28.05 8.40
C GLN A 414 2.93 27.24 7.97
N ALA A 415 2.40 26.41 8.88
CA ALA A 415 1.18 25.66 8.63
C ALA A 415 0.01 26.63 8.36
N PRO A 416 -0.63 26.55 7.19
CA PRO A 416 -1.82 27.35 6.91
C PRO A 416 -2.99 26.87 7.77
N VAL A 417 -3.96 27.76 7.99
CA VAL A 417 -5.25 27.33 8.52
C VAL A 417 -6.03 26.67 7.38
N LEU A 418 -6.09 25.34 7.40
CA LEU A 418 -6.85 24.58 6.42
C LEU A 418 -8.33 24.55 6.83
N ASN A 419 -9.18 25.09 5.97
CA ASN A 419 -10.63 24.93 6.11
C ASN A 419 -11.02 23.56 5.56
N VAL A 420 -11.04 22.58 6.44
CA VAL A 420 -11.35 21.19 6.12
C VAL A 420 -12.81 20.93 6.47
N MET A 421 -13.55 20.30 5.56
CA MET A 421 -14.92 19.87 5.86
C MET A 421 -14.92 18.85 7.01
N GLU A 422 -15.93 18.92 7.85
CA GLU A 422 -16.14 17.85 8.84
C GLU A 422 -16.50 16.56 8.11
N PRO A 423 -15.95 15.40 8.52
CA PRO A 423 -16.38 14.13 7.95
C PRO A 423 -17.87 13.94 8.21
N GLU A 424 -18.61 13.51 7.21
CA GLU A 424 -19.99 13.10 7.44
C GLU A 424 -19.96 11.97 8.49
N PRO A 425 -20.77 12.06 9.55
CA PRO A 425 -20.76 11.06 10.60
C PRO A 425 -21.11 9.69 9.98
N GLU A 426 -20.24 8.71 10.14
CA GLU A 426 -20.50 7.34 9.73
C GLU A 426 -21.82 6.88 10.35
N VAL A 427 -22.82 6.63 9.53
CA VAL A 427 -24.15 6.26 10.01
C VAL A 427 -24.10 4.82 10.49
N ASP A 428 -24.18 4.64 11.82
CA ASP A 428 -24.35 3.31 12.39
C ASP A 428 -25.71 2.73 11.94
N LEU A 429 -25.67 1.84 10.97
CA LEU A 429 -26.86 1.18 10.42
C LEU A 429 -27.48 0.16 11.36
N ASN A 430 -26.84 -0.17 12.48
CA ASN A 430 -27.41 -1.02 13.51
C ASN A 430 -28.58 -0.34 14.22
N PHE A 431 -29.73 -0.96 14.19
CA PHE A 431 -30.92 -0.39 14.80
C PHE A 431 -30.79 -0.22 16.32
N LYS A 432 -30.90 1.04 16.75
CA LYS A 432 -30.88 1.46 18.17
C LYS A 432 -32.05 2.40 18.45
N ILE A 433 -32.38 2.52 19.73
CA ILE A 433 -33.29 3.56 20.24
C ILE A 433 -32.42 4.44 21.15
N LEU A 434 -32.17 5.66 20.70
CA LEU A 434 -31.32 6.67 21.33
C LEU A 434 -32.15 7.76 22.01
N PRO A 435 -31.57 8.64 22.80
CA PRO A 435 -32.29 9.81 23.35
C PRO A 435 -32.85 10.73 22.26
N THR A 436 -32.14 10.85 21.11
CA THR A 436 -32.56 11.64 19.93
C THR A 436 -32.45 10.75 18.69
N ALA A 437 -33.42 10.90 17.77
CA ALA A 437 -33.40 10.17 16.50
C ALA A 437 -32.24 10.66 15.62
N VAL A 438 -31.63 9.72 14.86
CA VAL A 438 -30.56 10.02 13.91
C VAL A 438 -31.08 9.72 12.51
N MET A 439 -31.06 10.74 11.65
CA MET A 439 -31.39 10.61 10.23
C MET A 439 -30.20 10.06 9.46
N ALA A 440 -30.46 9.22 8.46
CA ALA A 440 -29.49 8.67 7.55
C ALA A 440 -29.91 8.92 6.10
N SER A 441 -28.95 8.98 5.18
CA SER A 441 -29.22 9.07 3.75
C SER A 441 -29.79 7.77 3.20
N LEU A 442 -30.59 7.85 2.14
CA LEU A 442 -30.99 6.65 1.41
C LEU A 442 -29.81 5.97 0.71
N ASP A 443 -28.77 6.74 0.40
CA ASP A 443 -27.54 6.25 -0.23
C ASP A 443 -26.69 5.39 0.74
N ASP A 444 -26.89 5.55 2.06
CA ASP A 444 -26.25 4.70 3.08
C ASP A 444 -26.84 3.29 3.13
N ILE A 445 -27.97 3.04 2.46
CA ILE A 445 -28.61 1.72 2.47
C ILE A 445 -27.85 0.77 1.53
N PRO A 446 -27.29 -0.32 2.05
CA PRO A 446 -26.57 -1.29 1.22
C PRO A 446 -27.45 -1.87 0.10
N LYS A 447 -26.83 -2.10 -1.07
CA LYS A 447 -27.49 -2.82 -2.16
C LYS A 447 -27.84 -4.25 -1.75
N GLY A 448 -28.84 -4.82 -2.39
CA GLY A 448 -29.37 -6.14 -2.09
C GLY A 448 -30.73 -6.09 -1.41
N LEU A 449 -31.11 -7.21 -0.77
CA LEU A 449 -32.35 -7.32 -0.03
C LEU A 449 -32.20 -6.76 1.40
N VAL A 450 -32.99 -5.74 1.71
CA VAL A 450 -33.06 -5.18 3.08
C VAL A 450 -34.51 -5.04 3.53
N TYR A 451 -34.73 -5.24 4.84
CA TYR A 451 -35.97 -4.91 5.51
C TYR A 451 -35.79 -3.67 6.36
N GLN A 452 -36.84 -2.85 6.42
CA GLN A 452 -36.92 -1.67 7.27
C GLN A 452 -38.28 -1.63 7.97
N VAL A 453 -38.36 -0.96 9.12
CA VAL A 453 -39.65 -0.73 9.78
C VAL A 453 -40.17 0.64 9.41
N GLN A 454 -41.28 0.71 8.68
CA GLN A 454 -42.00 1.97 8.42
C GLN A 454 -42.63 2.46 9.72
N LEU A 455 -42.25 3.65 10.16
CA LEU A 455 -42.74 4.29 11.38
C LEU A 455 -44.08 5.00 11.14
N CYS A 456 -44.09 5.86 10.13
CA CYS A 456 -45.24 6.69 9.78
C CYS A 456 -45.13 7.25 8.35
N VAL A 457 -46.26 7.78 7.86
CA VAL A 457 -46.32 8.55 6.62
C VAL A 457 -46.97 9.89 6.95
N LEU A 458 -46.31 10.99 6.63
CA LEU A 458 -46.73 12.34 6.98
C LEU A 458 -46.88 13.22 5.73
N SER A 459 -47.70 14.26 5.83
CA SER A 459 -47.84 15.29 4.78
C SER A 459 -46.82 16.43 4.89
N LYS A 460 -46.09 16.52 6.00
CA LYS A 460 -44.99 17.46 6.25
C LYS A 460 -43.80 16.71 6.86
N PRO A 461 -42.56 17.24 6.71
CA PRO A 461 -41.39 16.63 7.32
C PRO A 461 -41.55 16.43 8.84
N ALA A 462 -41.06 15.29 9.34
CA ALA A 462 -41.05 15.00 10.76
C ALA A 462 -39.93 15.79 11.47
N THR A 463 -40.18 16.16 12.72
CA THR A 463 -39.10 16.61 13.61
C THR A 463 -38.37 15.40 14.23
N LEU A 464 -37.12 15.54 14.58
CA LEU A 464 -36.35 14.46 15.25
C LEU A 464 -37.02 13.97 16.54
N LYS A 465 -37.68 14.88 17.27
CA LYS A 465 -38.47 14.56 18.46
C LYS A 465 -39.64 13.64 18.16
N ALA A 466 -40.33 13.84 17.01
CA ALA A 466 -41.43 13.01 16.58
C ALA A 466 -41.02 11.57 16.24
N LEU A 467 -39.76 11.36 15.89
CA LEU A 467 -39.15 10.05 15.56
C LEU A 467 -38.67 9.28 16.80
N LYS A 468 -38.86 9.84 18.01
CA LYS A 468 -38.72 9.15 19.31
C LYS A 468 -37.44 8.33 19.49
N GLY A 469 -36.32 8.90 19.06
CA GLY A 469 -34.99 8.29 19.26
C GLY A 469 -34.67 7.10 18.35
N MET A 470 -35.46 6.85 17.31
CA MET A 470 -35.13 5.81 16.32
C MET A 470 -33.82 6.15 15.60
N SER A 471 -32.95 5.17 15.40
CA SER A 471 -31.66 5.30 14.71
C SER A 471 -31.29 3.98 14.03
N PRO A 472 -30.87 4.01 12.74
CA PRO A 472 -31.01 5.10 11.79
C PRO A 472 -32.45 5.24 11.30
N VAL A 473 -32.83 6.46 10.86
CA VAL A 473 -34.12 6.73 10.22
C VAL A 473 -33.89 7.26 8.83
N PHE A 474 -34.63 6.76 7.87
CA PHE A 474 -34.59 7.13 6.47
C PHE A 474 -35.89 7.82 6.04
N GLU A 475 -35.78 8.90 5.31
CA GLU A 475 -36.91 9.64 4.75
C GLU A 475 -37.05 9.36 3.25
N ARG A 476 -38.25 8.98 2.80
CA ARG A 476 -38.59 8.87 1.38
C ARG A 476 -39.75 9.82 1.06
N LYS A 477 -39.51 10.73 0.11
CA LYS A 477 -40.55 11.63 -0.39
C LYS A 477 -41.22 11.01 -1.61
N SER A 478 -42.54 10.78 -1.53
CA SER A 478 -43.32 10.27 -2.67
C SER A 478 -43.61 11.37 -3.71
N ALA A 479 -43.95 10.97 -4.94
CA ALA A 479 -44.38 11.89 -5.99
C ALA A 479 -45.65 12.70 -5.60
N THR A 480 -46.45 12.19 -4.65
CA THR A 480 -47.62 12.87 -4.08
C THR A 480 -47.29 13.83 -2.94
N GLY A 481 -45.99 14.07 -2.66
CA GLY A 481 -45.56 15.00 -1.64
C GLY A 481 -45.63 14.47 -0.20
N LYS A 482 -45.93 13.19 0.01
CA LYS A 482 -45.93 12.56 1.34
C LYS A 482 -44.53 12.07 1.73
N TYR A 483 -44.21 12.14 3.01
CA TYR A 483 -42.97 11.73 3.61
C TYR A 483 -43.14 10.40 4.36
N THR A 484 -42.47 9.35 3.92
CA THR A 484 -42.45 8.04 4.57
C THR A 484 -41.15 7.90 5.36
N TYR A 485 -41.27 7.59 6.65
CA TYR A 485 -40.13 7.38 7.56
C TYR A 485 -39.98 5.89 7.85
N THR A 486 -38.78 5.36 7.61
CA THR A 486 -38.44 3.98 7.91
C THR A 486 -37.23 3.94 8.86
N ALA A 487 -37.16 2.95 9.74
CA ALA A 487 -36.10 2.80 10.72
C ALA A 487 -35.35 1.47 10.57
N GLY A 488 -34.03 1.54 10.73
CA GLY A 488 -33.12 0.41 10.73
C GLY A 488 -32.88 -0.21 9.35
N VAL A 489 -31.80 -0.97 9.24
CA VAL A 489 -31.48 -1.83 8.10
C VAL A 489 -31.32 -3.25 8.61
N PHE A 490 -32.12 -4.18 8.09
CA PHE A 490 -32.13 -5.57 8.52
C PHE A 490 -32.00 -6.48 7.32
N TYR A 491 -31.17 -7.49 7.43
CA TYR A 491 -30.94 -8.47 6.35
C TYR A 491 -31.77 -9.74 6.51
N LYS A 492 -32.38 -9.95 7.71
CA LYS A 492 -33.21 -11.11 8.01
C LYS A 492 -34.58 -10.67 8.51
N TYR A 493 -35.61 -11.35 8.02
CA TYR A 493 -36.99 -11.06 8.43
C TYR A 493 -37.21 -11.23 9.93
N GLN A 494 -36.55 -12.20 10.55
CA GLN A 494 -36.65 -12.43 12.01
C GLN A 494 -36.12 -11.25 12.83
N ASP A 495 -35.09 -10.57 12.36
CA ASP A 495 -34.48 -9.46 13.10
C ASP A 495 -35.32 -8.17 12.94
N VAL A 496 -35.85 -7.90 11.77
CA VAL A 496 -36.78 -6.77 11.59
C VAL A 496 -38.10 -7.00 12.36
N LEU A 497 -38.53 -8.24 12.52
CA LEU A 497 -39.71 -8.57 13.33
C LEU A 497 -39.49 -8.25 14.81
N LYS A 498 -38.32 -8.58 15.35
CA LYS A 498 -37.92 -8.19 16.72
C LYS A 498 -37.89 -6.67 16.89
N ALA A 499 -37.32 -5.96 15.89
CA ALA A 499 -37.25 -4.51 15.88
C ALA A 499 -38.66 -3.88 15.80
N LEU A 500 -39.55 -4.39 14.95
CA LEU A 500 -40.93 -3.95 14.84
C LEU A 500 -41.63 -3.99 16.20
N TYR A 501 -41.46 -5.08 16.97
CA TYR A 501 -42.05 -5.19 18.31
C TYR A 501 -41.54 -4.09 19.24
N ARG A 502 -40.23 -3.83 19.24
CA ARG A 502 -39.63 -2.77 20.06
C ARG A 502 -40.12 -1.38 19.64
N ILE A 503 -40.22 -1.13 18.34
CA ILE A 503 -40.68 0.14 17.76
C ILE A 503 -42.15 0.41 18.12
N ARG A 504 -43.01 -0.59 18.00
CA ARG A 504 -44.42 -0.47 18.40
C ARG A 504 -44.58 -0.12 19.88
N LYS A 505 -43.78 -0.77 20.76
CA LYS A 505 -43.76 -0.48 22.19
C LYS A 505 -43.23 0.94 22.48
N ASN A 506 -42.35 1.48 21.64
CA ASN A 506 -41.77 2.83 21.80
C ASN A 506 -42.65 3.93 21.14
N GLY A 507 -43.94 3.66 20.91
CA GLY A 507 -44.93 4.66 20.56
C GLY A 507 -45.20 4.83 19.05
N PHE A 508 -44.94 3.77 18.26
CA PHE A 508 -45.36 3.66 16.86
C PHE A 508 -46.24 2.40 16.66
N PRO A 509 -47.44 2.36 17.26
CA PRO A 509 -48.29 1.17 17.22
C PRO A 509 -48.72 0.74 15.80
N GLY A 510 -48.78 1.69 14.86
CA GLY A 510 -49.10 1.47 13.45
C GLY A 510 -47.90 1.11 12.57
N ALA A 511 -46.70 0.92 13.15
CA ALA A 511 -45.52 0.57 12.38
C ALA A 511 -45.66 -0.79 11.67
N LEU A 512 -45.07 -0.91 10.47
CA LEU A 512 -45.13 -2.11 9.64
C LEU A 512 -43.77 -2.38 8.98
N ILE A 513 -43.56 -3.61 8.54
CA ILE A 513 -42.34 -4.00 7.84
C ILE A 513 -42.46 -3.67 6.36
N ASN A 514 -41.44 -3.01 5.81
CA ASN A 514 -41.22 -2.83 4.39
C ASN A 514 -39.99 -3.62 3.96
N ALA A 515 -39.95 -4.03 2.72
CA ALA A 515 -38.78 -4.67 2.11
C ALA A 515 -38.37 -3.93 0.83
N TYR A 516 -37.09 -3.88 0.58
CA TYR A 516 -36.49 -3.23 -0.57
C TYR A 516 -35.43 -4.14 -1.19
N ILE A 517 -35.31 -4.08 -2.51
CA ILE A 517 -34.24 -4.72 -3.28
C ILE A 517 -33.54 -3.62 -4.06
N ASP A 518 -32.26 -3.41 -3.82
CA ASP A 518 -31.46 -2.35 -4.46
C ASP A 518 -32.13 -0.95 -4.33
N GLY A 519 -32.77 -0.70 -3.19
CA GLY A 519 -33.49 0.55 -2.90
C GLY A 519 -34.96 0.60 -3.36
N GLU A 520 -35.38 -0.31 -4.24
CA GLU A 520 -36.76 -0.37 -4.76
C GLU A 520 -37.66 -1.20 -3.85
N TYR A 521 -38.87 -0.67 -3.59
CA TYR A 521 -39.87 -1.35 -2.76
C TYR A 521 -40.31 -2.70 -3.36
N THR A 522 -40.37 -3.73 -2.51
CA THR A 522 -40.93 -5.04 -2.87
C THR A 522 -41.88 -5.57 -1.83
N LEU A 523 -42.76 -6.51 -2.20
CA LEU A 523 -43.65 -7.15 -1.24
C LEU A 523 -42.85 -7.99 -0.23
N VAL A 524 -43.15 -7.82 1.07
CA VAL A 524 -42.46 -8.56 2.14
C VAL A 524 -42.50 -10.07 1.94
N LYS A 525 -43.65 -10.61 1.45
CA LYS A 525 -43.78 -12.04 1.14
C LYS A 525 -42.78 -12.51 0.05
N LYS A 526 -42.57 -11.66 -0.97
CA LYS A 526 -41.59 -11.93 -2.02
C LYS A 526 -40.14 -11.84 -1.47
N ALA A 527 -39.91 -10.82 -0.65
CA ALA A 527 -38.63 -10.65 0.02
C ALA A 527 -38.25 -11.87 0.89
N MET A 528 -39.18 -12.36 1.70
CA MET A 528 -38.99 -13.56 2.53
C MET A 528 -38.71 -14.83 1.70
N ALA A 529 -39.33 -14.95 0.53
CA ALA A 529 -39.05 -16.08 -0.38
C ALA A 529 -37.62 -15.99 -0.91
N LEU A 530 -37.20 -14.79 -1.34
CA LEU A 530 -35.84 -14.53 -1.84
C LEU A 530 -34.77 -14.67 -0.75
N GLU A 531 -35.08 -14.27 0.50
CA GLU A 531 -34.20 -14.51 1.65
C GLU A 531 -33.99 -16.01 1.88
N LYS A 532 -35.08 -16.80 1.84
CA LYS A 532 -35.01 -18.25 1.99
C LYS A 532 -34.23 -18.93 0.87
N GLU A 533 -34.29 -18.39 -0.34
CA GLU A 533 -33.51 -18.85 -1.50
C GLU A 533 -32.03 -18.44 -1.42
N GLY A 534 -31.64 -17.56 -0.47
CA GLY A 534 -30.27 -17.11 -0.30
C GLY A 534 -29.74 -16.14 -1.36
N LYS A 535 -30.61 -15.61 -2.21
CA LYS A 535 -30.20 -14.84 -3.41
C LYS A 535 -29.58 -13.46 -3.16
N TYR A 536 -29.83 -12.84 -2.02
CA TYR A 536 -29.43 -11.44 -1.76
C TYR A 536 -28.61 -11.21 -0.50
N ASN A 537 -28.57 -12.16 0.42
CA ASN A 537 -27.90 -12.02 1.73
C ASN A 537 -26.65 -12.90 1.87
N SER A 538 -26.25 -13.55 0.80
CA SER A 538 -25.03 -14.35 0.73
C SER A 538 -24.08 -13.72 -0.26
N SER A 539 -22.85 -13.49 0.16
CA SER A 539 -21.75 -13.29 -0.77
C SER A 539 -21.08 -14.64 -1.02
N TYR A 540 -20.45 -14.76 -2.16
CA TYR A 540 -19.77 -15.99 -2.56
C TYR A 540 -18.29 -15.69 -2.66
N ARG A 541 -17.45 -16.68 -2.30
CA ARG A 541 -16.02 -16.65 -2.51
C ARG A 541 -15.61 -17.88 -3.29
N VAL A 542 -14.63 -17.73 -4.16
CA VAL A 542 -13.99 -18.87 -4.81
C VAL A 542 -12.71 -19.16 -4.02
N LEU A 543 -12.56 -20.40 -3.58
CA LEU A 543 -11.38 -20.87 -2.89
C LEU A 543 -10.63 -21.83 -3.79
N ILE A 544 -9.30 -21.71 -3.81
CA ILE A 544 -8.38 -22.61 -4.52
C ILE A 544 -7.43 -23.19 -3.48
N GLY A 545 -7.52 -24.48 -3.23
CA GLY A 545 -6.64 -25.19 -2.31
C GLY A 545 -5.66 -26.12 -3.02
N GLY A 546 -4.62 -26.54 -2.27
CA GLY A 546 -3.66 -27.53 -2.76
C GLY A 546 -2.47 -26.95 -3.54
N TYR A 547 -2.24 -25.65 -3.45
CA TYR A 547 -1.10 -24.96 -4.06
C TYR A 547 -0.37 -24.12 -3.03
N ASP A 548 0.93 -24.30 -2.90
CA ASP A 548 1.78 -23.38 -2.13
C ASP A 548 1.97 -22.05 -2.86
N VAL A 549 2.08 -22.13 -4.19
CA VAL A 549 2.09 -20.98 -5.11
C VAL A 549 1.13 -21.28 -6.25
N LEU A 550 0.23 -20.32 -6.57
CA LEU A 550 -0.69 -20.47 -7.69
C LEU A 550 0.06 -20.52 -9.02
N PRO A 551 -0.32 -21.46 -9.91
CA PRO A 551 0.22 -21.48 -11.27
C PRO A 551 -0.07 -20.16 -12.00
N PRO A 552 0.84 -19.65 -12.84
CA PRO A 552 0.63 -18.39 -13.60
C PRO A 552 -0.66 -18.41 -14.45
N VAL A 553 -1.03 -19.57 -14.99
CA VAL A 553 -2.28 -19.75 -15.76
C VAL A 553 -3.53 -19.48 -14.90
N ALA A 554 -3.50 -19.81 -13.60
CA ALA A 554 -4.60 -19.51 -12.68
C ALA A 554 -4.77 -18.01 -12.48
N LEU A 555 -3.66 -17.27 -12.32
CA LEU A 555 -3.68 -15.82 -12.21
C LEU A 555 -4.23 -15.16 -13.47
N THR A 556 -3.85 -15.65 -14.64
CA THR A 556 -4.38 -15.19 -15.93
C THR A 556 -5.88 -15.46 -16.03
N ALA A 557 -6.34 -16.68 -15.67
CA ALA A 557 -7.76 -17.02 -15.68
C ALA A 557 -8.57 -16.15 -14.71
N ILE A 558 -8.04 -15.88 -13.49
CA ILE A 558 -8.68 -15.00 -12.52
C ILE A 558 -8.86 -13.60 -13.12
N LYS A 559 -7.77 -12.98 -13.60
CA LYS A 559 -7.80 -11.62 -14.17
C LYS A 559 -8.68 -11.49 -15.41
N SER A 560 -8.85 -12.56 -16.20
CA SER A 560 -9.72 -12.53 -17.39
C SER A 560 -11.22 -12.55 -17.06
N VAL A 561 -11.59 -12.99 -15.86
CA VAL A 561 -13.00 -13.17 -15.46
C VAL A 561 -13.44 -12.13 -14.44
N THR A 562 -12.54 -11.67 -13.57
CA THR A 562 -12.89 -10.78 -12.46
C THR A 562 -11.72 -9.89 -12.05
N SER A 563 -12.05 -8.67 -11.61
CA SER A 563 -11.14 -7.74 -10.92
C SER A 563 -11.18 -7.88 -9.39
N LYS A 564 -11.84 -8.92 -8.85
CA LYS A 564 -11.92 -9.15 -7.41
C LYS A 564 -10.58 -9.54 -6.82
N ASP A 565 -10.36 -9.14 -5.57
CA ASP A 565 -9.11 -9.40 -4.85
C ASP A 565 -8.82 -10.89 -4.69
N LEU A 566 -7.54 -11.21 -4.81
CA LEU A 566 -6.97 -12.52 -4.53
C LEU A 566 -6.21 -12.44 -3.20
N ALA A 567 -6.75 -13.05 -2.17
CA ALA A 567 -6.09 -13.19 -0.88
C ALA A 567 -5.51 -14.60 -0.71
N LYS A 568 -4.36 -14.70 -0.04
CA LYS A 568 -3.78 -15.98 0.40
C LYS A 568 -3.98 -16.11 1.90
N THR A 569 -4.48 -17.26 2.35
CA THR A 569 -4.62 -17.58 3.77
C THR A 569 -4.05 -18.96 4.05
N THR A 570 -3.52 -19.16 5.25
CA THR A 570 -3.06 -20.47 5.71
C THR A 570 -3.75 -20.78 7.04
N VAL A 571 -4.59 -21.80 7.03
CA VAL A 571 -5.32 -22.27 8.21
C VAL A 571 -4.95 -23.71 8.49
N ASN A 572 -4.46 -23.99 9.70
CA ASN A 572 -4.01 -25.33 10.12
C ASN A 572 -2.97 -25.97 9.16
N GLY A 573 -2.07 -25.17 8.60
CA GLY A 573 -1.02 -25.63 7.68
C GLY A 573 -1.50 -25.88 6.25
N VAL A 574 -2.75 -25.58 5.92
CA VAL A 574 -3.29 -25.67 4.57
C VAL A 574 -3.37 -24.29 3.96
N THR A 575 -2.69 -24.09 2.85
CA THR A 575 -2.75 -22.84 2.07
C THR A 575 -3.98 -22.84 1.19
N GLU A 576 -4.77 -21.79 1.26
CA GLU A 576 -5.91 -21.53 0.41
C GLU A 576 -5.85 -20.11 -0.17
N TYR A 577 -6.23 -19.99 -1.43
CA TYR A 577 -6.38 -18.71 -2.10
C TYR A 577 -7.87 -18.38 -2.20
N ILE A 578 -8.22 -17.14 -1.83
CA ILE A 578 -9.61 -16.67 -1.73
C ILE A 578 -9.81 -15.55 -2.73
N ILE A 579 -10.79 -15.68 -3.61
CA ILE A 579 -11.18 -14.64 -4.56
C ILE A 579 -12.63 -14.22 -4.26
N GLY A 580 -12.87 -12.93 -4.17
CA GLY A 580 -14.18 -12.38 -3.88
C GLY A 580 -14.13 -11.22 -2.87
N PRO A 581 -15.30 -10.78 -2.34
CA PRO A 581 -16.62 -11.40 -2.43
C PRO A 581 -17.35 -11.15 -3.77
N PHE A 582 -18.12 -12.14 -4.22
CA PHE A 582 -19.03 -12.03 -5.35
C PHE A 582 -20.47 -11.80 -4.85
N GLY A 583 -21.19 -10.89 -5.47
CA GLY A 583 -22.58 -10.60 -5.11
C GLY A 583 -23.57 -11.68 -5.60
N LYS A 584 -23.20 -12.42 -6.64
CA LYS A 584 -24.04 -13.47 -7.27
C LYS A 584 -23.25 -14.74 -7.41
N LYS A 585 -23.93 -15.89 -7.23
CA LYS A 585 -23.32 -17.21 -7.36
C LYS A 585 -22.84 -17.49 -8.79
N GLU A 586 -23.58 -17.01 -9.76
CA GLU A 586 -23.27 -17.15 -11.20
C GLU A 586 -21.94 -16.46 -11.57
N GLU A 587 -21.55 -15.39 -10.88
CA GLU A 587 -20.26 -14.73 -11.08
C GLU A 587 -19.11 -15.60 -10.54
N ALA A 588 -19.29 -16.18 -9.36
CA ALA A 588 -18.34 -17.13 -8.79
C ALA A 588 -18.22 -18.41 -9.64
N GLU A 589 -19.35 -18.93 -10.17
CA GLU A 589 -19.38 -20.09 -11.06
C GLU A 589 -18.63 -19.85 -12.37
N LYS A 590 -18.71 -18.62 -12.94
CA LYS A 590 -17.93 -18.27 -14.14
C LYS A 590 -16.42 -18.36 -13.87
N LEU A 591 -15.97 -17.92 -12.71
CA LEU A 591 -14.56 -18.01 -12.33
C LEU A 591 -14.14 -19.47 -12.12
N VAL A 592 -14.97 -20.28 -11.45
CA VAL A 592 -14.69 -21.72 -11.26
C VAL A 592 -14.54 -22.41 -12.62
N ASN A 593 -15.47 -22.20 -13.54
CA ASN A 593 -15.42 -22.78 -14.88
C ASN A 593 -14.16 -22.36 -15.66
N ALA A 594 -13.73 -21.12 -15.55
CA ALA A 594 -12.50 -20.63 -16.18
C ALA A 594 -11.24 -21.29 -15.58
N LEU A 595 -11.21 -21.44 -14.26
CA LEU A 595 -10.08 -22.09 -13.56
C LEU A 595 -10.03 -23.60 -13.88
N GLU A 596 -11.18 -24.27 -13.93
CA GLU A 596 -11.27 -25.69 -14.29
C GLU A 596 -10.88 -25.94 -15.76
N ALA A 597 -11.20 -25.01 -16.66
CA ALA A 597 -10.77 -25.07 -18.07
C ALA A 597 -9.24 -25.03 -18.22
N GLU A 598 -8.55 -24.37 -17.30
CA GLU A 598 -7.08 -24.33 -17.21
C GLU A 598 -6.51 -25.47 -16.33
N ASN A 599 -7.32 -26.49 -16.02
CA ASN A 599 -6.97 -27.65 -15.20
C ASN A 599 -6.53 -27.31 -13.76
N ILE A 600 -6.96 -26.18 -13.21
CA ILE A 600 -6.72 -25.82 -11.81
C ILE A 600 -7.63 -26.67 -10.91
N LYS A 601 -7.01 -27.45 -10.02
CA LYS A 601 -7.72 -28.33 -9.09
C LYS A 601 -7.95 -27.66 -7.73
N GLY A 602 -8.82 -28.28 -6.90
CA GLY A 602 -9.08 -27.75 -5.55
C GLY A 602 -9.90 -26.46 -5.52
N VAL A 603 -10.57 -26.14 -6.63
CA VAL A 603 -11.44 -24.96 -6.73
C VAL A 603 -12.81 -25.28 -6.15
N ARG A 604 -13.34 -24.39 -5.30
CA ARG A 604 -14.69 -24.51 -4.74
C ARG A 604 -15.31 -23.15 -4.46
N ILE A 605 -16.63 -23.10 -4.43
CA ILE A 605 -17.38 -21.91 -4.01
C ILE A 605 -17.74 -22.05 -2.53
N GLU A 606 -17.43 -21.03 -1.76
CA GLU A 606 -17.89 -20.87 -0.39
C GLU A 606 -18.97 -19.80 -0.33
N THR A 607 -20.06 -20.08 0.39
CA THR A 607 -21.12 -19.11 0.65
C THR A 607 -20.85 -18.42 1.97
N VAL A 608 -20.65 -17.11 1.95
CA VAL A 608 -20.46 -16.28 3.13
C VAL A 608 -21.78 -15.57 3.42
N THR A 609 -22.47 -15.99 4.45
CA THR A 609 -23.70 -15.32 4.88
C THR A 609 -23.32 -14.07 5.69
N LYS A 610 -23.75 -12.89 5.26
CA LYS A 610 -23.59 -11.67 6.09
C LYS A 610 -24.37 -11.89 7.40
N LYS A 611 -23.62 -11.85 8.50
CA LYS A 611 -24.20 -11.98 9.85
C LYS A 611 -24.96 -10.73 10.23
#